data_8cf15a0e0e9aa3f71456b9364a45ccd2
#
_entry.id   8cf15a0e0e9aa3f71456b9364a45ccd2
#
_cell.length_a   1.000
_cell.length_b   1.000
_cell.length_c   1.000
_cell.angle_alpha   90.00
_cell.angle_beta   90.00
_cell.angle_gamma   90.00
#
_symmetry.space_group_name_H-M   'P 1'
#
loop_
_entity.id
_entity.type
_entity.pdbx_description
1 polymer ?
#
loop_
_entity_poly.entity_id
_entity_poly.type
_entity_poly.pdbx_seq_one_letter_code
_entity_poly.pdbx_strand_id
1 'polypeptide(L)'
;PVIGRDEEIRRVLQILSRRTKNNPILVGEAGVGKTAIAEGIAHRIVDGDVPENLKSKVIYSLDMGALIAGAKYQGEFEERLKAVVQEVVASEGEILLFIDEIHTLVGAGKSSGAMDAANILKPALARGDLRTIGATTLDEYQKYFEQDKALERRFQKVMVDEPTQEDAISILRGLKDRYENHHQVRIKDEAIVAAVELSTRYITSRFLPDKAIDLVDEAASRLRLEMNSVPEEIDTLDRRVRQLEIEREAIRREKDRERVEQLTKEIEELKSRDAEMRAKWQGQRDLLKRIQENKDRIEQLKIEAQQAERQGDYGKVAEIRYGKIQEAEKEIAAFQEEYKLASANGSMIKEEVDAQDV
;
A
#
# COMPACT_ATOMS: atom_id res chain seq x y z
N PRO A 1 1.87 -12.16 -1.44
CA PRO A 1 2.96 -13.01 -1.97
C PRO A 1 4.15 -12.13 -2.30
N VAL A 2 5.35 -12.60 -1.94
CA VAL A 2 6.62 -11.93 -2.30
C VAL A 2 7.09 -12.52 -3.63
N ILE A 3 7.32 -11.68 -4.61
CA ILE A 3 7.67 -12.06 -5.98
C ILE A 3 9.15 -11.74 -6.23
N GLY A 4 9.89 -12.65 -6.88
CA GLY A 4 11.26 -12.42 -7.30
C GLY A 4 12.31 -12.39 -6.18
N ARG A 5 11.99 -12.92 -4.98
CA ARG A 5 12.87 -12.93 -3.79
C ARG A 5 13.14 -14.31 -3.20
N ASP A 6 12.92 -15.36 -3.97
CA ASP A 6 13.05 -16.75 -3.48
C ASP A 6 14.47 -17.10 -3.02
N GLU A 7 15.49 -16.59 -3.69
CA GLU A 7 16.89 -16.83 -3.32
C GLU A 7 17.24 -16.17 -1.98
N GLU A 8 16.86 -14.91 -1.81
CA GLU A 8 17.08 -14.16 -0.58
C GLU A 8 16.32 -14.79 0.59
N ILE A 9 15.06 -15.18 0.40
CA ILE A 9 14.26 -15.87 1.42
C ILE A 9 14.89 -17.20 1.80
N ARG A 10 15.29 -18.00 0.82
CA ARG A 10 15.98 -19.27 1.05
C ARG A 10 17.27 -19.06 1.84
N ARG A 11 18.04 -18.03 1.50
CA ARG A 11 19.28 -17.70 2.20
C ARG A 11 19.02 -17.29 3.64
N VAL A 12 17.99 -16.48 3.90
CA VAL A 12 17.61 -16.09 5.25
C VAL A 12 17.19 -17.29 6.08
N LEU A 13 16.36 -18.19 5.57
CA LEU A 13 15.96 -19.42 6.25
C LEU A 13 17.16 -20.33 6.57
N GLN A 14 18.11 -20.43 5.67
CA GLN A 14 19.37 -21.16 5.87
C GLN A 14 20.19 -20.56 7.01
N ILE A 15 20.33 -19.23 7.06
CA ILE A 15 21.06 -18.52 8.12
C ILE A 15 20.39 -18.71 9.47
N LEU A 16 19.07 -18.56 9.52
CA LEU A 16 18.29 -18.79 10.75
C LEU A 16 18.44 -20.20 11.32
N SER A 17 18.77 -21.17 10.48
CA SER A 17 18.98 -22.57 10.90
C SER A 17 20.42 -22.88 11.33
N ARG A 18 21.35 -21.91 11.25
CA ARG A 18 22.77 -22.10 11.64
C ARG A 18 22.94 -22.10 13.16
N ARG A 19 24.02 -22.69 13.61
CA ARG A 19 24.41 -22.69 15.04
C ARG A 19 25.08 -21.39 15.48
N THR A 20 25.81 -20.77 14.56
CA THR A 20 26.55 -19.52 14.78
C THR A 20 26.32 -18.59 13.63
N LYS A 21 26.51 -17.28 13.85
CA LYS A 21 26.25 -16.23 12.82
C LYS A 21 24.88 -16.42 12.18
N ASN A 22 23.89 -16.61 13.04
CA ASN A 22 22.56 -17.08 12.71
C ASN A 22 21.49 -15.99 12.68
N ASN A 23 21.91 -14.73 12.75
CA ASN A 23 21.05 -13.58 12.53
C ASN A 23 21.28 -13.01 11.13
N PRO A 24 20.32 -13.15 10.21
CA PRO A 24 20.43 -12.53 8.90
C PRO A 24 20.28 -11.01 9.00
N ILE A 25 21.05 -10.28 8.22
CA ILE A 25 20.87 -8.85 8.02
C ILE A 25 20.70 -8.58 6.53
N LEU A 26 19.52 -8.07 6.18
CA LEU A 26 19.16 -7.70 4.82
C LEU A 26 19.82 -6.36 4.49
N VAL A 27 20.68 -6.35 3.49
CA VAL A 27 21.46 -5.18 3.10
C VAL A 27 21.12 -4.78 1.68
N GLY A 28 20.59 -3.59 1.52
CA GLY A 28 20.15 -3.04 0.24
C GLY A 28 19.66 -1.62 0.37
N GLU A 29 19.51 -0.95 -0.75
CA GLU A 29 19.02 0.42 -0.81
C GLU A 29 17.58 0.55 -0.30
N ALA A 30 17.18 1.76 0.07
CA ALA A 30 15.82 2.01 0.48
C ALA A 30 14.84 1.78 -0.68
N GLY A 31 13.74 1.09 -0.40
CA GLY A 31 12.69 0.83 -1.40
C GLY A 31 12.89 -0.42 -2.27
N VAL A 32 13.93 -1.23 -2.02
CA VAL A 32 14.14 -2.50 -2.79
C VAL A 32 13.30 -3.66 -2.29
N GLY A 33 12.59 -3.53 -1.16
CA GLY A 33 11.67 -4.54 -0.64
C GLY A 33 12.23 -5.40 0.48
N LYS A 34 13.16 -4.90 1.31
CA LYS A 34 13.71 -5.64 2.47
C LYS A 34 12.65 -6.08 3.46
N THR A 35 11.72 -5.21 3.81
CA THR A 35 10.60 -5.51 4.72
C THR A 35 9.69 -6.59 4.16
N ALA A 36 9.42 -6.57 2.85
CA ALA A 36 8.62 -7.59 2.16
C ALA A 36 9.24 -9.00 2.28
N ILE A 37 10.57 -9.11 2.30
CA ILE A 37 11.26 -10.39 2.52
C ILE A 37 10.94 -10.95 3.91
N ALA A 38 10.97 -10.10 4.96
CA ALA A 38 10.63 -10.53 6.31
C ALA A 38 9.17 -10.99 6.42
N GLU A 39 8.24 -10.26 5.79
CA GLU A 39 6.84 -10.67 5.70
C GLU A 39 6.68 -12.00 4.93
N GLY A 40 7.41 -12.18 3.84
CA GLY A 40 7.40 -13.43 3.07
C GLY A 40 7.87 -14.62 3.88
N ILE A 41 8.88 -14.44 4.73
CA ILE A 41 9.34 -15.48 5.66
C ILE A 41 8.27 -15.82 6.68
N ALA A 42 7.59 -14.81 7.24
CA ALA A 42 6.50 -15.02 8.19
C ALA A 42 5.34 -15.81 7.54
N HIS A 43 4.98 -15.51 6.31
CA HIS A 43 4.00 -16.28 5.54
C HIS A 43 4.41 -17.74 5.37
N ARG A 44 5.65 -18.00 4.96
CA ARG A 44 6.15 -19.38 4.81
C ARG A 44 6.16 -20.16 6.14
N ILE A 45 6.42 -19.50 7.26
CA ILE A 45 6.32 -20.12 8.58
C ILE A 45 4.88 -20.52 8.87
N VAL A 46 3.92 -19.64 8.63
CA VAL A 46 2.48 -19.90 8.83
C VAL A 46 1.99 -21.05 7.96
N ASP A 47 2.45 -21.09 6.70
CA ASP A 47 2.08 -22.13 5.75
C ASP A 47 2.82 -23.47 6.00
N GLY A 48 3.80 -23.49 6.93
CA GLY A 48 4.63 -24.65 7.22
C GLY A 48 5.69 -24.98 6.15
N ASP A 49 5.89 -24.07 5.19
CA ASP A 49 6.90 -24.20 4.10
C ASP A 49 8.28 -23.70 4.55
N VAL A 50 8.75 -24.22 5.66
CA VAL A 50 10.06 -23.91 6.25
C VAL A 50 10.66 -25.17 6.86
N PRO A 51 11.99 -25.20 7.14
CA PRO A 51 12.63 -26.27 7.89
C PRO A 51 11.92 -26.51 9.24
N GLU A 52 11.93 -27.76 9.70
CA GLU A 52 11.20 -28.18 10.90
C GLU A 52 11.51 -27.33 12.14
N ASN A 53 12.77 -26.94 12.30
CA ASN A 53 13.24 -26.10 13.42
C ASN A 53 12.74 -24.64 13.38
N LEU A 54 12.08 -24.23 12.29
CA LEU A 54 11.54 -22.88 12.12
C LEU A 54 10.01 -22.84 12.17
N LYS A 55 9.32 -23.98 12.11
CA LYS A 55 7.85 -24.05 12.05
C LYS A 55 7.14 -23.43 13.24
N SER A 56 7.74 -23.50 14.42
CA SER A 56 7.18 -22.94 15.67
C SER A 56 7.51 -21.46 15.88
N LYS A 57 8.39 -20.90 15.05
CA LYS A 57 8.87 -19.52 15.20
C LYS A 57 7.79 -18.50 14.89
N VAL A 58 7.84 -17.38 15.60
CA VAL A 58 6.97 -16.22 15.38
C VAL A 58 7.86 -15.01 15.13
N ILE A 59 7.55 -14.25 14.09
CA ILE A 59 8.27 -13.01 13.76
C ILE A 59 7.49 -11.81 14.28
N TYR A 60 8.13 -11.01 15.13
CA TYR A 60 7.63 -9.71 15.56
C TYR A 60 8.47 -8.58 14.98
N SER A 61 7.82 -7.53 14.50
CA SER A 61 8.49 -6.30 14.09
C SER A 61 8.67 -5.37 15.29
N LEU A 62 9.90 -4.90 15.52
CA LEU A 62 10.17 -3.90 16.53
C LEU A 62 9.84 -2.51 15.98
N ASP A 63 8.75 -1.93 16.46
CA ASP A 63 8.34 -0.57 16.13
C ASP A 63 8.90 0.44 17.15
N MET A 64 9.99 1.11 16.77
CA MET A 64 10.62 2.14 17.60
C MET A 64 9.72 3.35 17.79
N GLY A 65 8.91 3.71 16.78
CA GLY A 65 7.95 4.79 16.87
C GLY A 65 6.91 4.54 17.95
N ALA A 66 6.35 3.32 18.00
CA ALA A 66 5.39 2.92 19.01
C ALA A 66 6.00 2.89 20.42
N LEU A 67 7.27 2.48 20.56
CA LEU A 67 7.96 2.47 21.84
C LEU A 67 8.22 3.90 22.40
N ILE A 68 8.49 4.85 21.51
CA ILE A 68 8.71 6.27 21.86
C ILE A 68 7.39 6.99 22.08
N ALA A 69 6.37 6.69 21.25
CA ALA A 69 5.06 7.30 21.35
C ALA A 69 4.39 6.97 22.69
N GLY A 70 4.05 8.00 23.45
CA GLY A 70 3.43 7.86 24.77
C GLY A 70 4.40 7.64 25.93
N ALA A 71 5.70 7.59 25.70
CA ALA A 71 6.68 7.70 26.77
C ALA A 71 6.78 9.18 27.22
N LYS A 72 6.35 9.45 28.45
CA LYS A 72 6.41 10.82 29.02
C LYS A 72 7.84 11.23 29.43
N TYR A 73 8.67 10.24 29.70
CA TYR A 73 10.05 10.43 30.18
C TYR A 73 10.97 9.39 29.50
N GLN A 74 12.22 9.73 29.35
CA GLN A 74 13.27 8.89 28.75
C GLN A 74 13.39 7.52 29.42
N GLY A 75 13.30 7.44 30.74
CA GLY A 75 13.36 6.19 31.50
C GLY A 75 12.20 5.21 31.18
N GLU A 76 11.03 5.70 30.83
CA GLU A 76 9.89 4.86 30.46
C GLU A 76 10.11 4.14 29.12
N PHE A 77 10.74 4.79 28.16
CA PHE A 77 11.17 4.17 26.90
C PHE A 77 12.19 3.05 27.14
N GLU A 78 13.21 3.31 28.00
CA GLU A 78 14.20 2.29 28.33
C GLU A 78 13.59 1.07 29.02
N GLU A 79 12.67 1.29 29.95
CA GLU A 79 11.96 0.19 30.64
C GLU A 79 11.15 -0.65 29.67
N ARG A 80 10.42 -0.01 28.74
CA ARG A 80 9.65 -0.71 27.71
C ARG A 80 10.55 -1.53 26.79
N LEU A 81 11.66 -0.96 26.31
CA LEU A 81 12.60 -1.68 25.46
C LEU A 81 13.25 -2.86 26.20
N LYS A 82 13.64 -2.67 27.46
CA LYS A 82 14.16 -3.74 28.32
C LYS A 82 13.15 -4.87 28.50
N ALA A 83 11.88 -4.52 28.71
CA ALA A 83 10.80 -5.51 28.83
C ALA A 83 10.63 -6.34 27.57
N VAL A 84 10.63 -5.69 26.39
CA VAL A 84 10.58 -6.39 25.08
C VAL A 84 11.78 -7.34 24.93
N VAL A 85 12.99 -6.86 25.20
CA VAL A 85 14.21 -7.68 25.12
C VAL A 85 14.13 -8.88 26.06
N GLN A 86 13.69 -8.69 27.30
CA GLN A 86 13.55 -9.76 28.27
C GLN A 86 12.53 -10.81 27.82
N GLU A 87 11.40 -10.41 27.27
CA GLU A 87 10.37 -11.31 26.77
C GLU A 87 10.88 -12.13 25.57
N VAL A 88 11.56 -11.50 24.63
CA VAL A 88 12.18 -12.18 23.50
C VAL A 88 13.24 -13.18 23.92
N VAL A 89 14.11 -12.79 24.87
CA VAL A 89 15.14 -13.69 25.42
C VAL A 89 14.51 -14.85 26.17
N ALA A 90 13.46 -14.61 26.97
CA ALA A 90 12.74 -15.63 27.69
C ALA A 90 12.01 -16.65 26.80
N SER A 91 11.75 -16.33 25.55
CA SER A 91 11.17 -17.24 24.57
C SER A 91 12.14 -18.34 24.08
N GLU A 92 13.41 -18.30 24.53
CA GLU A 92 14.44 -19.27 24.13
C GLU A 92 14.59 -19.48 22.62
N GLY A 93 14.42 -18.39 21.86
CA GLY A 93 14.56 -18.37 20.40
C GLY A 93 13.29 -18.71 19.61
N GLU A 94 12.14 -18.87 20.26
CA GLU A 94 10.85 -19.01 19.56
C GLU A 94 10.41 -17.71 18.87
N ILE A 95 10.80 -16.56 19.42
CA ILE A 95 10.54 -15.25 18.83
C ILE A 95 11.73 -14.80 18.01
N LEU A 96 11.48 -14.46 16.75
CA LEU A 96 12.41 -13.78 15.86
C LEU A 96 12.01 -12.30 15.76
N LEU A 97 12.92 -11.42 16.10
CA LEU A 97 12.66 -9.98 16.10
C LEU A 97 13.12 -9.36 14.77
N PHE A 98 12.19 -8.86 13.98
CA PHE A 98 12.52 -8.07 12.81
C PHE A 98 12.78 -6.62 13.20
N ILE A 99 13.95 -6.10 12.83
CA ILE A 99 14.35 -4.72 13.11
C ILE A 99 14.72 -4.05 11.80
N ASP A 100 13.86 -3.16 11.35
CA ASP A 100 14.16 -2.30 10.21
C ASP A 100 15.11 -1.15 10.65
N GLU A 101 15.93 -0.66 9.73
CA GLU A 101 16.93 0.36 10.02
C GLU A 101 17.76 0.06 11.29
N ILE A 102 18.16 -1.22 11.46
CA ILE A 102 18.83 -1.72 12.66
C ILE A 102 20.07 -0.92 13.06
N HIS A 103 20.71 -0.25 12.12
CA HIS A 103 21.86 0.63 12.36
C HIS A 103 21.54 1.78 13.35
N THR A 104 20.29 2.25 13.38
CA THR A 104 19.86 3.30 14.31
C THR A 104 19.93 2.84 15.77
N LEU A 105 19.80 1.54 16.00
CA LEU A 105 19.79 0.90 17.32
C LEU A 105 21.16 0.39 17.76
N VAL A 106 22.16 0.45 16.90
CA VAL A 106 23.51 -0.05 17.23
C VAL A 106 24.59 1.05 17.26
N GLY A 107 24.20 2.29 17.09
CA GLY A 107 25.12 3.43 17.24
C GLY A 107 24.99 4.57 16.25
N ALA A 108 24.05 4.53 15.29
CA ALA A 108 23.87 5.60 14.29
C ALA A 108 22.97 6.76 14.77
N GLY A 109 22.28 6.60 15.86
CA GLY A 109 21.32 7.61 16.35
C GLY A 109 21.98 8.82 16.98
N LYS A 110 21.65 10.01 16.48
CA LYS A 110 22.11 11.31 17.04
C LYS A 110 21.18 11.83 18.16
N SER A 111 20.01 11.20 18.37
CA SER A 111 19.08 11.57 19.46
C SER A 111 19.42 10.81 20.74
N SER A 112 19.15 11.42 21.90
CA SER A 112 19.40 10.78 23.20
C SER A 112 18.71 9.41 23.34
N GLY A 113 17.47 9.28 22.87
CA GLY A 113 16.74 8.02 22.91
C GLY A 113 17.33 6.87 22.06
N ALA A 114 17.98 7.19 20.94
CA ALA A 114 18.65 6.20 20.10
C ALA A 114 19.97 5.69 20.73
N MET A 115 20.68 6.54 21.47
CA MET A 115 21.87 6.13 22.24
C MET A 115 21.49 5.17 23.38
N ASP A 116 20.35 5.38 24.02
CA ASP A 116 19.88 4.53 25.11
C ASP A 116 19.40 3.16 24.57
N ALA A 117 18.73 3.15 23.42
CA ALA A 117 18.35 1.91 22.73
C ALA A 117 19.60 1.09 22.33
N ALA A 118 20.66 1.74 21.83
CA ALA A 118 21.91 1.08 21.49
C ALA A 118 22.58 0.44 22.70
N ASN A 119 22.55 1.09 23.86
CA ASN A 119 23.11 0.57 25.10
C ASN A 119 22.38 -0.66 25.61
N ILE A 120 21.09 -0.81 25.30
CA ILE A 120 20.27 -1.97 25.70
C ILE A 120 20.39 -3.10 24.68
N LEU A 121 20.24 -2.83 23.40
CA LEU A 121 20.14 -3.83 22.34
C LEU A 121 21.49 -4.40 21.89
N LYS A 122 22.50 -3.55 21.73
CA LYS A 122 23.80 -3.98 21.25
C LYS A 122 24.44 -5.09 22.09
N PRO A 123 24.44 -5.04 23.44
CA PRO A 123 24.94 -6.15 24.25
C PRO A 123 24.18 -7.45 24.07
N ALA A 124 22.84 -7.38 23.98
CA ALA A 124 21.99 -8.56 23.78
C ALA A 124 22.20 -9.20 22.40
N LEU A 125 22.33 -8.37 21.34
CA LEU A 125 22.67 -8.82 20.01
C LEU A 125 24.07 -9.44 19.94
N ALA A 126 25.06 -8.80 20.58
CA ALA A 126 26.45 -9.25 20.59
C ALA A 126 26.62 -10.58 21.36
N ARG A 127 25.85 -10.82 22.44
CA ARG A 127 25.86 -12.10 23.17
C ARG A 127 25.13 -13.21 22.39
N GLY A 128 24.21 -12.85 21.50
CA GLY A 128 23.36 -13.78 20.76
C GLY A 128 22.10 -14.21 21.53
N ASP A 129 21.74 -13.44 22.54
CA ASP A 129 20.54 -13.65 23.32
C ASP A 129 19.27 -13.35 22.53
N LEU A 130 19.36 -12.43 21.56
CA LEU A 130 18.27 -12.07 20.66
C LEU A 130 18.44 -12.73 19.29
N ARG A 131 17.39 -13.42 18.84
CA ARG A 131 17.28 -13.91 17.46
C ARG A 131 16.63 -12.82 16.62
N THR A 132 17.35 -12.36 15.61
CA THR A 132 17.01 -11.11 14.90
C THR A 132 17.16 -11.27 13.40
N ILE A 133 16.24 -10.65 12.67
CA ILE A 133 16.37 -10.35 11.24
C ILE A 133 16.53 -8.84 11.14
N GLY A 134 17.69 -8.35 10.74
CA GLY A 134 17.94 -6.92 10.57
C GLY A 134 17.75 -6.49 9.12
N ALA A 135 17.47 -5.20 8.92
CA ALA A 135 17.50 -4.55 7.62
C ALA A 135 18.25 -3.22 7.71
N THR A 136 19.09 -2.94 6.71
CA THR A 136 19.89 -1.72 6.64
C THR A 136 20.38 -1.46 5.21
N THR A 137 21.04 -0.35 4.97
CA THR A 137 21.74 -0.06 3.71
C THR A 137 23.17 -0.59 3.74
N LEU A 138 23.84 -0.62 2.57
CA LEU A 138 25.22 -1.12 2.48
C LEU A 138 26.19 -0.21 3.23
N ASP A 139 26.04 1.11 3.10
CA ASP A 139 26.93 2.08 3.75
C ASP A 139 26.84 1.98 5.28
N GLU A 140 25.64 1.84 5.81
CA GLU A 140 25.41 1.71 7.25
C GLU A 140 25.85 0.35 7.78
N TYR A 141 25.66 -0.73 6.99
CA TYR A 141 26.19 -2.03 7.34
C TYR A 141 27.71 -2.00 7.49
N GLN A 142 28.43 -1.43 6.51
CA GLN A 142 29.89 -1.30 6.55
C GLN A 142 30.37 -0.49 7.74
N LYS A 143 29.67 0.61 8.04
CA LYS A 143 30.04 1.52 9.11
C LYS A 143 29.78 0.98 10.52
N TYR A 144 28.66 0.30 10.74
CA TYR A 144 28.18 -0.05 12.08
C TYR A 144 28.24 -1.53 12.42
N PHE A 145 28.27 -2.42 11.42
CA PHE A 145 28.30 -3.87 11.60
C PHE A 145 29.62 -4.50 11.22
N GLU A 146 30.13 -4.19 10.07
CA GLU A 146 31.38 -4.80 9.57
C GLU A 146 32.61 -4.41 10.39
N GLN A 147 32.62 -3.21 10.93
CA GLN A 147 33.71 -2.73 11.80
C GLN A 147 33.58 -3.20 13.26
N ASP A 148 32.41 -3.64 13.67
CA ASP A 148 32.17 -4.15 15.03
C ASP A 148 32.30 -5.67 15.07
N LYS A 149 33.44 -6.15 15.55
CA LYS A 149 33.75 -7.61 15.62
C LYS A 149 32.73 -8.42 16.41
N ALA A 150 32.04 -7.82 17.39
CA ALA A 150 31.06 -8.53 18.19
C ALA A 150 29.77 -8.74 17.38
N LEU A 151 29.34 -7.75 16.63
CA LEU A 151 28.16 -7.85 15.75
C LEU A 151 28.49 -8.66 14.49
N GLU A 152 29.64 -8.49 13.87
CA GLU A 152 30.07 -9.23 12.69
C GLU A 152 30.01 -10.75 12.90
N ARG A 153 30.35 -11.22 14.09
CA ARG A 153 30.29 -12.67 14.46
C ARG A 153 28.86 -13.20 14.62
N ARG A 154 27.87 -12.34 14.75
CA ARG A 154 26.46 -12.70 15.01
C ARG A 154 25.56 -12.56 13.81
N PHE A 155 25.88 -11.61 12.93
CA PHE A 155 25.09 -11.28 11.75
C PHE A 155 25.71 -11.80 10.46
N GLN A 156 24.87 -12.35 9.60
CA GLN A 156 25.24 -12.74 8.25
C GLN A 156 24.53 -11.85 7.24
N LYS A 157 25.31 -11.18 6.44
CA LYS A 157 24.83 -10.32 5.36
C LYS A 157 24.07 -11.11 4.30
N VAL A 158 22.93 -10.60 3.88
CA VAL A 158 22.15 -11.03 2.73
C VAL A 158 21.92 -9.80 1.85
N MET A 159 22.53 -9.79 0.66
CA MET A 159 22.34 -8.69 -0.27
C MET A 159 20.93 -8.72 -0.87
N VAL A 160 20.29 -7.57 -0.92
CA VAL A 160 18.97 -7.36 -1.53
C VAL A 160 19.14 -6.28 -2.59
N ASP A 161 19.36 -6.71 -3.80
CA ASP A 161 19.56 -5.80 -4.93
C ASP A 161 18.20 -5.25 -5.42
N GLU A 162 18.28 -4.16 -6.18
CA GLU A 162 17.12 -3.63 -6.89
C GLU A 162 16.57 -4.71 -7.85
N PRO A 163 15.26 -4.98 -7.86
CA PRO A 163 14.70 -5.95 -8.79
C PRO A 163 14.85 -5.48 -10.23
N THR A 164 14.86 -6.45 -11.15
CA THR A 164 14.80 -6.15 -12.58
C THR A 164 13.48 -5.45 -12.92
N GLN A 165 13.41 -4.79 -14.08
CA GLN A 165 12.13 -4.21 -14.52
C GLN A 165 11.04 -5.26 -14.69
N GLU A 166 11.36 -6.45 -15.17
CA GLU A 166 10.42 -7.57 -15.31
C GLU A 166 9.87 -8.03 -13.94
N ASP A 167 10.76 -8.20 -12.97
CA ASP A 167 10.36 -8.54 -11.59
C ASP A 167 9.53 -7.43 -10.95
N ALA A 168 9.90 -6.16 -11.15
CA ALA A 168 9.15 -5.02 -10.66
C ALA A 168 7.74 -4.95 -11.26
N ILE A 169 7.58 -5.20 -12.56
CA ILE A 169 6.27 -5.30 -13.21
C ILE A 169 5.45 -6.44 -12.58
N SER A 170 6.06 -7.59 -12.34
CA SER A 170 5.39 -8.72 -11.70
C SER A 170 4.97 -8.41 -10.26
N ILE A 171 5.79 -7.69 -9.51
CA ILE A 171 5.48 -7.21 -8.16
C ILE A 171 4.27 -6.26 -8.19
N LEU A 172 4.28 -5.27 -9.08
CA LEU A 172 3.19 -4.31 -9.21
C LEU A 172 1.89 -4.99 -9.66
N ARG A 173 1.95 -5.97 -10.56
CA ARG A 173 0.78 -6.79 -10.94
C ARG A 173 0.22 -7.54 -9.75
N GLY A 174 1.05 -8.08 -8.87
CA GLY A 174 0.63 -8.73 -7.64
C GLY A 174 0.03 -7.79 -6.59
N LEU A 175 0.38 -6.50 -6.63
CA LEU A 175 -0.15 -5.46 -5.73
C LEU A 175 -1.38 -4.73 -6.30
N LYS A 176 -1.61 -4.85 -7.61
CA LYS A 176 -2.64 -4.12 -8.35
C LYS A 176 -4.00 -4.12 -7.66
N ASP A 177 -4.52 -5.29 -7.31
CA ASP A 177 -5.84 -5.43 -6.72
C ASP A 177 -5.97 -4.67 -5.40
N ARG A 178 -4.90 -4.61 -4.61
CA ARG A 178 -4.90 -3.85 -3.33
C ARG A 178 -5.02 -2.35 -3.57
N TYR A 179 -4.31 -1.82 -4.56
CA TYR A 179 -4.38 -0.39 -4.92
C TYR A 179 -5.70 -0.04 -5.58
N GLU A 180 -6.21 -0.91 -6.46
CA GLU A 180 -7.54 -0.76 -7.05
C GLU A 180 -8.63 -0.71 -5.97
N ASN A 181 -8.57 -1.59 -4.97
CA ASN A 181 -9.53 -1.61 -3.87
C ASN A 181 -9.38 -0.42 -2.93
N HIS A 182 -8.14 -0.01 -2.64
CA HIS A 182 -7.87 1.14 -1.76
C HIS A 182 -8.38 2.45 -2.36
N HIS A 183 -8.02 2.72 -3.61
CA HIS A 183 -8.40 3.95 -4.31
C HIS A 183 -9.75 3.87 -5.01
N GLN A 184 -10.34 2.67 -5.09
CA GLN A 184 -11.61 2.44 -5.78
C GLN A 184 -11.58 2.88 -7.25
N VAL A 185 -10.49 2.58 -7.92
CA VAL A 185 -10.24 2.80 -9.34
C VAL A 185 -9.74 1.53 -10.00
N ARG A 186 -9.78 1.45 -11.32
CA ARG A 186 -9.14 0.38 -12.09
C ARG A 186 -7.77 0.85 -12.58
N ILE A 187 -6.81 -0.06 -12.59
CA ILE A 187 -5.44 0.20 -13.04
C ILE A 187 -5.16 -0.70 -14.23
N LYS A 188 -4.93 -0.11 -15.39
CA LYS A 188 -4.57 -0.88 -16.59
C LYS A 188 -3.15 -1.43 -16.48
N ASP A 189 -2.90 -2.56 -17.11
CA ASP A 189 -1.55 -3.17 -17.15
C ASP A 189 -0.53 -2.23 -17.81
N GLU A 190 -0.94 -1.49 -18.83
CA GLU A 190 -0.09 -0.49 -19.47
C GLU A 190 0.38 0.62 -18.51
N ALA A 191 -0.42 0.97 -17.51
CA ALA A 191 -0.02 1.93 -16.47
C ALA A 191 1.07 1.34 -15.56
N ILE A 192 0.97 0.06 -15.22
CA ILE A 192 1.98 -0.65 -14.45
C ILE A 192 3.32 -0.70 -15.19
N VAL A 193 3.29 -1.09 -16.46
CA VAL A 193 4.49 -1.12 -17.31
C VAL A 193 5.09 0.28 -17.44
N ALA A 194 4.28 1.30 -17.73
CA ALA A 194 4.71 2.69 -17.80
C ALA A 194 5.33 3.19 -16.49
N ALA A 195 4.76 2.85 -15.34
CA ALA A 195 5.29 3.24 -14.03
C ALA A 195 6.71 2.69 -13.80
N VAL A 196 6.96 1.44 -14.16
CA VAL A 196 8.29 0.82 -14.04
C VAL A 196 9.28 1.44 -15.04
N GLU A 197 8.91 1.56 -16.30
CA GLU A 197 9.80 2.09 -17.35
C GLU A 197 10.12 3.57 -17.13
N LEU A 198 9.12 4.40 -16.85
CA LEU A 198 9.30 5.84 -16.67
C LEU A 198 10.04 6.16 -15.36
N SER A 199 9.73 5.45 -14.26
CA SER A 199 10.49 5.63 -13.02
C SER A 199 11.95 5.22 -13.17
N THR A 200 12.24 4.17 -13.92
CA THR A 200 13.60 3.74 -14.20
C THR A 200 14.36 4.79 -15.03
N ARG A 201 13.69 5.42 -15.97
CA ARG A 201 14.30 6.43 -16.85
C ARG A 201 14.49 7.79 -16.19
N TYR A 202 13.53 8.25 -15.41
CA TYR A 202 13.48 9.63 -14.93
C TYR A 202 13.71 9.79 -13.43
N ILE A 203 13.48 8.76 -12.62
CA ILE A 203 13.69 8.79 -11.17
C ILE A 203 14.94 7.97 -10.84
N THR A 204 16.11 8.59 -10.91
CA THR A 204 17.41 7.93 -10.73
C THR A 204 17.90 7.93 -9.28
N SER A 205 17.30 8.73 -8.41
CA SER A 205 17.65 8.84 -6.99
C SER A 205 16.91 7.84 -6.08
N ARG A 206 16.00 7.05 -6.63
CA ARG A 206 15.21 6.05 -5.91
C ARG A 206 15.25 4.71 -6.65
N PHE A 207 14.81 3.65 -5.98
CA PHE A 207 14.96 2.28 -6.44
C PHE A 207 13.61 1.60 -6.68
N LEU A 208 13.60 0.65 -7.63
CA LEU A 208 12.48 -0.27 -7.83
C LEU A 208 12.38 -1.26 -6.65
N PRO A 209 11.20 -1.74 -6.28
CA PRO A 209 9.91 -1.44 -6.90
C PRO A 209 9.23 -0.17 -6.36
N ASP A 210 9.74 0.41 -5.28
CA ASP A 210 9.07 1.45 -4.49
C ASP A 210 8.74 2.69 -5.32
N LYS A 211 9.70 3.19 -6.12
CA LYS A 211 9.47 4.36 -6.99
C LYS A 211 8.35 4.16 -8.03
N ALA A 212 8.19 2.93 -8.54
CA ALA A 212 7.12 2.62 -9.48
C ALA A 212 5.77 2.45 -8.77
N ILE A 213 5.78 1.87 -7.57
CA ILE A 213 4.59 1.75 -6.70
C ILE A 213 4.05 3.15 -6.37
N ASP A 214 4.91 4.07 -5.99
CA ASP A 214 4.52 5.45 -5.68
C ASP A 214 3.86 6.15 -6.88
N LEU A 215 4.36 5.94 -8.10
CA LEU A 215 3.73 6.50 -9.30
C LEU A 215 2.32 5.96 -9.52
N VAL A 216 2.13 4.66 -9.34
CA VAL A 216 0.80 4.03 -9.47
C VAL A 216 -0.14 4.53 -8.38
N ASP A 217 0.34 4.64 -7.15
CA ASP A 217 -0.42 5.13 -6.00
C ASP A 217 -0.87 6.59 -6.20
N GLU A 218 0.05 7.45 -6.63
CA GLU A 218 -0.24 8.86 -6.93
C GLU A 218 -1.23 9.00 -8.10
N ALA A 219 -1.02 8.27 -9.19
CA ALA A 219 -1.92 8.30 -10.35
C ALA A 219 -3.34 7.81 -9.98
N ALA A 220 -3.43 6.74 -9.19
CA ALA A 220 -4.72 6.21 -8.71
C ALA A 220 -5.42 7.19 -7.77
N SER A 221 -4.68 7.81 -6.87
CA SER A 221 -5.19 8.82 -5.94
C SER A 221 -5.74 10.04 -6.69
N ARG A 222 -4.99 10.52 -7.68
CA ARG A 222 -5.40 11.63 -8.54
C ARG A 222 -6.67 11.30 -9.32
N LEU A 223 -6.72 10.14 -9.96
CA LEU A 223 -7.90 9.71 -10.69
C LEU A 223 -9.12 9.62 -9.77
N ARG A 224 -8.96 9.08 -8.56
CA ARG A 224 -10.05 9.03 -7.58
C ARG A 224 -10.57 10.41 -7.21
N LEU A 225 -9.69 11.37 -7.05
CA LEU A 225 -10.08 12.77 -6.80
C LEU A 225 -10.88 13.33 -7.97
N GLU A 226 -10.42 13.10 -9.20
CA GLU A 226 -11.09 13.52 -10.43
C GLU A 226 -12.48 12.87 -10.59
N MET A 227 -12.62 11.59 -10.28
CA MET A 227 -13.91 10.87 -10.29
C MET A 227 -14.95 11.45 -9.33
N ASN A 228 -14.51 12.01 -8.23
CA ASN A 228 -15.39 12.66 -7.25
C ASN A 228 -15.72 14.11 -7.60
N SER A 229 -15.04 14.68 -8.57
CA SER A 229 -15.22 16.04 -9.03
C SER A 229 -16.31 16.12 -10.11
N VAL A 230 -16.93 17.27 -10.23
CA VAL A 230 -17.90 17.53 -11.28
C VAL A 230 -17.15 17.57 -12.64
N PRO A 231 -17.64 16.89 -13.67
CA PRO A 231 -17.03 16.92 -15.00
C PRO A 231 -16.86 18.35 -15.53
N GLU A 232 -15.76 18.59 -16.26
CA GLU A 232 -15.42 19.90 -16.80
C GLU A 232 -16.55 20.49 -17.67
N GLU A 233 -17.24 19.63 -18.42
CA GLU A 233 -18.37 20.05 -19.27
C GLU A 233 -19.52 20.67 -18.44
N ILE A 234 -19.83 20.08 -17.29
CA ILE A 234 -20.86 20.59 -16.37
C ILE A 234 -20.36 21.87 -15.68
N ASP A 235 -19.12 21.91 -15.23
CA ASP A 235 -18.54 23.12 -14.62
C ASP A 235 -18.51 24.30 -15.59
N THR A 236 -18.21 24.03 -16.86
CA THR A 236 -18.24 25.06 -17.92
C THR A 236 -19.66 25.60 -18.15
N LEU A 237 -20.67 24.72 -18.16
CA LEU A 237 -22.06 25.17 -18.26
C LEU A 237 -22.48 26.00 -17.06
N ASP A 238 -22.13 25.57 -15.85
CA ASP A 238 -22.41 26.31 -14.61
C ASP A 238 -21.81 27.73 -14.64
N ARG A 239 -20.55 27.84 -15.07
CA ARG A 239 -19.87 29.13 -15.17
C ARG A 239 -20.56 30.02 -16.20
N ARG A 240 -20.94 29.46 -17.35
CA ARG A 240 -21.66 30.21 -18.39
C ARG A 240 -23.02 30.70 -17.91
N VAL A 241 -23.78 29.85 -17.25
CA VAL A 241 -25.07 30.23 -16.65
C VAL A 241 -24.91 31.39 -15.67
N ARG A 242 -23.94 31.29 -14.76
CA ARG A 242 -23.65 32.37 -13.79
C ARG A 242 -23.28 33.68 -14.47
N GLN A 243 -22.46 33.62 -15.52
CA GLN A 243 -22.08 34.80 -16.28
C GLN A 243 -23.29 35.48 -16.95
N LEU A 244 -24.16 34.68 -17.55
CA LEU A 244 -25.39 35.20 -18.19
C LEU A 244 -26.39 35.73 -17.15
N GLU A 245 -26.49 35.14 -15.98
CA GLU A 245 -27.32 35.64 -14.89
C GLU A 245 -26.83 37.01 -14.40
N ILE A 246 -25.52 37.19 -14.27
CA ILE A 246 -24.92 38.50 -13.90
C ILE A 246 -25.20 39.53 -15.00
N GLU A 247 -25.01 39.18 -16.27
CA GLU A 247 -25.29 40.04 -17.42
C GLU A 247 -26.79 40.44 -17.41
N ARG A 248 -27.67 39.47 -17.25
CA ARG A 248 -29.12 39.72 -17.19
C ARG A 248 -29.48 40.68 -16.08
N GLU A 249 -28.94 40.57 -14.90
CA GLU A 249 -29.21 41.49 -13.80
C GLU A 249 -28.68 42.92 -14.07
N ALA A 250 -27.52 43.02 -14.74
CA ALA A 250 -26.99 44.32 -15.12
C ALA A 250 -27.88 45.00 -16.15
N ILE A 251 -28.27 44.31 -17.24
CA ILE A 251 -29.12 44.84 -18.29
C ILE A 251 -30.55 45.14 -17.83
N ARG A 252 -31.06 44.36 -16.88
CA ARG A 252 -32.38 44.62 -16.25
C ARG A 252 -32.45 45.99 -15.61
N ARG A 253 -31.35 46.51 -15.08
CA ARG A 253 -31.26 47.88 -14.52
C ARG A 253 -31.29 48.93 -15.60
N GLU A 254 -30.85 48.63 -16.83
CA GLU A 254 -30.86 49.51 -17.99
C GLU A 254 -32.22 49.53 -18.73
N LYS A 255 -33.17 48.65 -18.30
CA LYS A 255 -34.56 48.53 -18.83
C LYS A 255 -34.66 48.04 -20.29
N ASP A 256 -33.62 47.34 -20.81
CA ASP A 256 -33.69 46.69 -22.11
C ASP A 256 -34.44 45.35 -21.99
N ARG A 257 -35.74 45.38 -22.28
CA ARG A 257 -36.63 44.22 -22.08
C ARG A 257 -36.34 43.10 -23.09
N GLU A 258 -36.01 43.43 -24.34
CA GLU A 258 -35.74 42.43 -25.39
C GLU A 258 -34.50 41.61 -25.05
N ARG A 259 -33.43 42.28 -24.64
CA ARG A 259 -32.19 41.62 -24.27
C ARG A 259 -32.34 40.74 -23.00
N VAL A 260 -33.12 41.22 -22.01
CA VAL A 260 -33.44 40.43 -20.78
C VAL A 260 -34.22 39.18 -21.15
N GLU A 261 -35.16 39.23 -22.09
CA GLU A 261 -35.92 38.06 -22.55
C GLU A 261 -35.05 37.04 -23.28
N GLN A 262 -34.16 37.49 -24.17
CA GLN A 262 -33.21 36.66 -24.86
C GLN A 262 -32.26 35.94 -23.91
N LEU A 263 -31.68 36.67 -22.96
CA LEU A 263 -30.80 36.10 -21.94
C LEU A 263 -31.55 35.10 -21.02
N THR A 264 -32.79 35.36 -20.72
CA THR A 264 -33.62 34.43 -19.91
C THR A 264 -33.84 33.13 -20.63
N LYS A 265 -34.14 33.16 -21.95
CA LYS A 265 -34.26 31.92 -22.75
C LYS A 265 -32.95 31.14 -22.85
N GLU A 266 -31.83 31.83 -23.10
CA GLU A 266 -30.50 31.21 -23.15
C GLU A 266 -30.16 30.56 -21.81
N ILE A 267 -30.41 31.21 -20.68
CA ILE A 267 -30.21 30.68 -19.34
C ILE A 267 -31.08 29.46 -19.10
N GLU A 268 -32.36 29.48 -19.48
CA GLU A 268 -33.25 28.32 -19.31
C GLU A 268 -32.82 27.12 -20.13
N GLU A 269 -32.39 27.32 -21.38
CA GLU A 269 -31.85 26.25 -22.24
C GLU A 269 -30.57 25.63 -21.62
N LEU A 270 -29.63 26.47 -21.19
CA LEU A 270 -28.39 26.00 -20.57
C LEU A 270 -28.65 25.30 -19.23
N LYS A 271 -29.57 25.79 -18.41
CA LYS A 271 -29.96 25.12 -17.14
C LYS A 271 -30.63 23.77 -17.39
N SER A 272 -31.47 23.67 -18.42
CA SER A 272 -32.08 22.38 -18.80
C SER A 272 -30.99 21.38 -19.24
N ARG A 273 -30.05 21.82 -20.07
CA ARG A 273 -28.91 20.99 -20.51
C ARG A 273 -28.01 20.59 -19.34
N ASP A 274 -27.71 21.51 -18.43
CA ASP A 274 -26.93 21.23 -17.22
C ASP A 274 -27.63 20.19 -16.35
N ALA A 275 -28.94 20.33 -16.11
CA ALA A 275 -29.70 19.36 -15.34
C ALA A 275 -29.72 17.97 -15.97
N GLU A 276 -29.83 17.86 -17.29
CA GLU A 276 -29.76 16.59 -18.03
C GLU A 276 -28.38 15.94 -17.89
N MET A 277 -27.31 16.71 -18.06
CA MET A 277 -25.95 16.23 -17.92
C MET A 277 -25.63 15.79 -16.49
N ARG A 278 -26.08 16.55 -15.50
CA ARG A 278 -25.95 16.20 -14.09
C ARG A 278 -26.68 14.89 -13.73
N ALA A 279 -27.91 14.72 -14.23
CA ALA A 279 -28.67 13.49 -14.02
C ALA A 279 -27.96 12.28 -14.63
N LYS A 280 -27.40 12.42 -15.86
CA LYS A 280 -26.61 11.37 -16.51
C LYS A 280 -25.35 11.07 -15.72
N TRP A 281 -24.58 12.05 -15.31
CA TRP A 281 -23.39 11.89 -14.49
C TRP A 281 -23.68 11.22 -13.15
N GLN A 282 -24.73 11.67 -12.46
CA GLN A 282 -25.16 11.09 -11.19
C GLN A 282 -25.56 9.63 -11.35
N GLY A 283 -26.30 9.29 -12.41
CA GLY A 283 -26.66 7.91 -12.71
C GLY A 283 -25.45 7.00 -12.94
N GLN A 284 -24.46 7.47 -13.71
CA GLN A 284 -23.21 6.74 -13.92
C GLN A 284 -22.42 6.57 -12.61
N ARG A 285 -22.34 7.62 -11.80
CA ARG A 285 -21.66 7.61 -10.51
C ARG A 285 -22.31 6.63 -9.52
N ASP A 286 -23.64 6.60 -9.46
CA ASP A 286 -24.37 5.69 -8.58
C ASP A 286 -24.17 4.22 -8.96
N LEU A 287 -24.10 3.90 -10.24
CA LEU A 287 -23.76 2.55 -10.73
C LEU A 287 -22.36 2.13 -10.34
N LEU A 288 -21.38 3.00 -10.53
CA LEU A 288 -19.99 2.73 -10.12
C LEU A 288 -19.87 2.54 -8.61
N LYS A 289 -20.60 3.33 -7.81
CA LYS A 289 -20.64 3.17 -6.37
C LYS A 289 -21.19 1.81 -5.95
N ARG A 290 -22.28 1.34 -6.56
CA ARG A 290 -22.85 0.01 -6.29
C ARG A 290 -21.90 -1.10 -6.66
N ILE A 291 -21.21 -1.00 -7.80
CA ILE A 291 -20.17 -1.97 -8.21
C ILE A 291 -19.07 -2.03 -7.14
N GLN A 292 -18.62 -0.89 -6.65
CA GLN A 292 -17.57 -0.84 -5.64
C GLN A 292 -18.02 -1.41 -4.29
N GLU A 293 -19.22 -1.08 -3.84
CA GLU A 293 -19.80 -1.63 -2.60
C GLU A 293 -19.86 -3.17 -2.64
N ASN A 294 -20.22 -3.75 -3.78
CA ASN A 294 -20.22 -5.21 -3.95
C ASN A 294 -18.82 -5.82 -4.00
N LYS A 295 -17.84 -5.12 -4.59
CA LYS A 295 -16.43 -5.57 -4.55
C LYS A 295 -15.88 -5.58 -3.13
N ASP A 296 -16.14 -4.54 -2.35
CA ASP A 296 -15.74 -4.44 -0.94
C ASP A 296 -16.40 -5.56 -0.11
N ARG A 297 -17.68 -5.84 -0.38
CA ARG A 297 -18.40 -6.96 0.23
C ARG A 297 -17.75 -8.31 -0.09
N ILE A 298 -17.31 -8.54 -1.33
CA ILE A 298 -16.61 -9.77 -1.72
C ILE A 298 -15.30 -9.92 -0.95
N GLU A 299 -14.52 -8.85 -0.80
CA GLU A 299 -13.27 -8.90 -0.04
C GLU A 299 -13.50 -9.22 1.44
N GLN A 300 -14.52 -8.65 2.06
CA GLN A 300 -14.92 -9.00 3.43
C GLN A 300 -15.35 -10.45 3.54
N LEU A 301 -16.15 -10.94 2.60
CA LEU A 301 -16.59 -12.34 2.55
C LEU A 301 -15.42 -13.31 2.38
N LYS A 302 -14.41 -12.96 1.59
CA LYS A 302 -13.18 -13.77 1.47
C LYS A 302 -12.42 -13.86 2.78
N ILE A 303 -12.31 -12.77 3.53
CA ILE A 303 -11.69 -12.75 4.86
C ILE A 303 -12.47 -13.62 5.84
N GLU A 304 -13.80 -13.51 5.85
CA GLU A 304 -14.67 -14.36 6.69
C GLU A 304 -14.54 -15.84 6.34
N ALA A 305 -14.44 -16.18 5.04
CA ALA A 305 -14.23 -17.55 4.59
C ALA A 305 -12.89 -18.11 5.08
N GLN A 306 -11.81 -17.34 5.02
CA GLN A 306 -10.50 -17.75 5.55
C GLN A 306 -10.53 -17.95 7.06
N GLN A 307 -11.22 -17.10 7.81
CA GLN A 307 -11.38 -17.26 9.25
C GLN A 307 -12.17 -18.50 9.60
N ALA A 308 -13.27 -18.76 8.87
CA ALA A 308 -14.08 -19.98 9.06
C ALA A 308 -13.27 -21.26 8.72
N GLU A 309 -12.45 -21.21 7.67
CA GLU A 309 -11.57 -22.32 7.28
C GLU A 309 -10.54 -22.64 8.38
N ARG A 310 -9.93 -21.62 9.00
CA ARG A 310 -9.02 -21.78 10.14
C ARG A 310 -9.71 -22.36 11.37
N GLN A 311 -11.00 -22.09 11.53
CA GLN A 311 -11.83 -22.64 12.64
C GLN A 311 -12.40 -24.03 12.33
N GLY A 312 -12.19 -24.57 11.10
CA GLY A 312 -12.69 -25.87 10.67
C GLY A 312 -14.18 -25.87 10.31
N ASP A 313 -14.82 -24.71 10.18
CA ASP A 313 -16.22 -24.58 9.79
C ASP A 313 -16.37 -24.56 8.26
N TYR A 314 -16.22 -25.73 7.65
CA TYR A 314 -16.31 -25.89 6.20
C TYR A 314 -17.72 -25.65 5.63
N GLY A 315 -18.77 -25.81 6.46
CA GLY A 315 -20.13 -25.48 6.07
C GLY A 315 -20.30 -24.00 5.80
N LYS A 316 -19.79 -23.16 6.69
CA LYS A 316 -19.77 -21.69 6.52
C LYS A 316 -18.90 -21.25 5.35
N VAL A 317 -17.76 -21.90 5.15
CA VAL A 317 -16.88 -21.64 3.99
C VAL A 317 -17.62 -21.89 2.67
N ALA A 318 -18.34 -23.01 2.58
CA ALA A 318 -19.11 -23.34 1.38
C ALA A 318 -20.26 -22.35 1.13
N GLU A 319 -21.00 -21.96 2.17
CA GLU A 319 -22.06 -20.95 2.07
C GLU A 319 -21.53 -19.62 1.56
N ILE A 320 -20.38 -19.17 2.07
CA ILE A 320 -19.76 -17.92 1.66
C ILE A 320 -19.24 -18.00 0.21
N ARG A 321 -18.43 -19.01 -0.10
CA ARG A 321 -17.77 -19.12 -1.42
C ARG A 321 -18.74 -19.40 -2.57
N TYR A 322 -19.70 -20.30 -2.35
CA TYR A 322 -20.64 -20.76 -3.39
C TYR A 322 -22.01 -20.08 -3.35
N GLY A 323 -22.31 -19.34 -2.30
CA GLY A 323 -23.55 -18.59 -2.16
C GLY A 323 -23.32 -17.08 -2.25
N LYS A 324 -22.86 -16.48 -1.17
CA LYS A 324 -22.78 -15.01 -1.01
C LYS A 324 -21.82 -14.32 -1.99
N ILE A 325 -20.65 -14.90 -2.25
CA ILE A 325 -19.68 -14.34 -3.21
C ILE A 325 -20.22 -14.41 -4.63
N GLN A 326 -20.81 -15.56 -5.04
CA GLN A 326 -21.39 -15.70 -6.38
C GLN A 326 -22.58 -14.76 -6.61
N GLU A 327 -23.40 -14.53 -5.58
CA GLU A 327 -24.50 -13.55 -5.66
C GLU A 327 -23.96 -12.12 -5.87
N ALA A 328 -22.96 -11.72 -5.10
CA ALA A 328 -22.33 -10.42 -5.26
C ALA A 328 -21.64 -10.27 -6.64
N GLU A 329 -21.00 -11.30 -7.16
CA GLU A 329 -20.41 -11.29 -8.50
C GLU A 329 -21.47 -11.14 -9.60
N LYS A 330 -22.64 -11.76 -9.46
CA LYS A 330 -23.77 -11.60 -10.39
C LYS A 330 -24.33 -10.18 -10.35
N GLU A 331 -24.45 -9.59 -9.17
CA GLU A 331 -24.88 -8.19 -9.02
C GLU A 331 -23.87 -7.23 -9.68
N ILE A 332 -22.57 -7.47 -9.50
CA ILE A 332 -21.51 -6.67 -10.17
C ILE A 332 -21.66 -6.77 -11.69
N ALA A 333 -21.86 -7.99 -12.24
CA ALA A 333 -22.02 -8.17 -13.68
C ALA A 333 -23.24 -7.42 -14.20
N ALA A 334 -24.37 -7.45 -13.48
CA ALA A 334 -25.58 -6.72 -13.85
C ALA A 334 -25.36 -5.20 -13.84
N PHE A 335 -24.72 -4.65 -12.82
CA PHE A 335 -24.42 -3.21 -12.75
C PHE A 335 -23.38 -2.77 -13.79
N GLN A 336 -22.43 -3.63 -14.13
CA GLN A 336 -21.46 -3.37 -15.21
C GLN A 336 -22.16 -3.29 -16.58
N GLU A 337 -23.15 -4.15 -16.86
CA GLU A 337 -23.93 -4.06 -18.08
C GLU A 337 -24.80 -2.79 -18.12
N GLU A 338 -25.45 -2.43 -17.01
CA GLU A 338 -26.20 -1.17 -16.91
C GLU A 338 -25.27 0.05 -17.13
N TYR A 339 -24.09 0.04 -16.55
CA TYR A 339 -23.11 1.11 -16.72
C TYR A 339 -22.64 1.22 -18.17
N LYS A 340 -22.38 0.09 -18.83
CA LYS A 340 -22.00 0.03 -20.22
C LYS A 340 -23.07 0.61 -21.13
N LEU A 341 -24.34 0.30 -20.86
CA LEU A 341 -25.47 0.89 -21.59
C LEU A 341 -25.60 2.40 -21.33
N ALA A 342 -25.48 2.83 -20.08
CA ALA A 342 -25.52 4.25 -19.69
C ALA A 342 -24.35 5.05 -20.28
N SER A 343 -23.22 4.41 -20.57
CA SER A 343 -22.01 5.01 -21.12
C SER A 343 -21.88 4.88 -22.65
N ALA A 344 -22.86 4.25 -23.31
CA ALA A 344 -22.83 3.98 -24.75
C ALA A 344 -22.69 5.26 -25.59
N ASN A 345 -23.18 6.41 -25.10
CA ASN A 345 -23.06 7.74 -25.72
C ASN A 345 -21.92 8.59 -25.14
N GLY A 346 -20.92 7.97 -24.55
CA GLY A 346 -19.78 8.58 -23.89
C GLY A 346 -19.86 8.47 -22.36
N SER A 347 -18.77 8.01 -21.75
CA SER A 347 -18.61 8.04 -20.30
C SER A 347 -18.22 9.46 -19.86
N MET A 348 -18.87 9.98 -18.84
CA MET A 348 -18.53 11.23 -18.20
C MET A 348 -17.51 11.06 -17.07
N ILE A 349 -17.16 9.82 -16.74
CA ILE A 349 -16.26 9.47 -15.65
C ILE A 349 -15.14 8.59 -16.21
N LYS A 350 -13.89 9.00 -16.00
CA LYS A 350 -12.72 8.16 -16.25
C LYS A 350 -12.54 7.23 -15.05
N GLU A 351 -12.51 5.92 -15.28
CA GLU A 351 -12.45 4.90 -14.23
C GLU A 351 -11.10 4.19 -14.14
N GLU A 352 -10.28 4.32 -15.16
CA GLU A 352 -9.08 3.53 -15.33
C GLU A 352 -7.85 4.41 -15.38
N VAL A 353 -6.84 4.05 -14.60
CA VAL A 353 -5.48 4.61 -14.72
C VAL A 353 -4.81 3.97 -15.93
N ASP A 354 -4.41 4.78 -16.87
CA ASP A 354 -3.67 4.37 -18.06
C ASP A 354 -2.21 4.89 -18.04
N ALA A 355 -1.46 4.59 -19.10
CA ALA A 355 -0.07 4.99 -19.20
C ALA A 355 0.15 6.52 -19.23
N GLN A 356 -0.86 7.31 -19.55
CA GLN A 356 -0.77 8.78 -19.59
C GLN A 356 -0.94 9.41 -18.20
N ASP A 357 -1.58 8.71 -17.26
CA ASP A 357 -1.81 9.19 -15.91
C ASP A 357 -0.57 9.05 -15.03
N VAL A 358 0.32 8.15 -15.41
CA VAL A 358 1.58 7.86 -14.72
C VAL A 358 2.67 8.83 -15.15
#